data_732607dbf96732d590d8279ea7adb5dc
#
_entry.id   732607dbf96732d590d8279ea7adb5dc
#
_cell.length_a   1.000
_cell.length_b   1.000
_cell.length_c   1.000
_cell.angle_alpha   90.00
_cell.angle_beta   90.00
_cell.angle_gamma   90.00
#
_symmetry.space_group_name_H-M   'P 1'
#
loop_
_entity.id
_entity.type
_entity.pdbx_description
1 polymer ?
#
loop_
_entity_poly.entity_id
_entity_poly.type
_entity_poly.pdbx_seq_one_letter_code
_entity_poly.pdbx_strand_id
1 'polypeptide(L)'
;MFPVYLKEDHFEEPDDPIYYLVTRDGLFQVKRNPLFHARTKVRGLSWLMSEHEAAHLQLPPLPGAILAEIVTFFREVFQVHRAEAVVLLYFNQQEGRYELKIPKQQVAGGHCRYEIGPTPAGWLRVGTIHSHASADAFHSELDDEDERHDDGLHMTIGNLDGEASVVCSLVVDGRRFTLKPSEVFDGELLDSTGVKLPKGSLQVVDLETVPRDSDAEGRPSSV
;
A
#
# COMPACT_ATOMS: atom_id res chain seq x y z
N MET A 1 -15.19 -23.19 -28.48
CA MET A 1 -15.09 -22.27 -27.32
C MET A 1 -16.50 -21.74 -27.09
N PHE A 2 -17.01 -21.76 -25.87
CA PHE A 2 -18.33 -21.22 -25.57
C PHE A 2 -18.25 -19.69 -25.47
N PRO A 3 -19.30 -18.94 -25.89
CA PRO A 3 -19.35 -17.49 -25.76
C PRO A 3 -19.20 -17.02 -24.30
N VAL A 4 -18.67 -15.81 -24.13
CA VAL A 4 -18.57 -15.13 -22.83
C VAL A 4 -19.29 -13.79 -22.96
N TYR A 5 -20.23 -13.53 -22.09
CA TYR A 5 -21.03 -12.29 -22.06
C TYR A 5 -20.82 -11.55 -20.74
N LEU A 6 -21.00 -10.21 -20.80
CA LEU A 6 -21.03 -9.35 -19.61
C LEU A 6 -22.50 -9.10 -19.24
N LYS A 7 -22.82 -9.23 -17.93
CA LYS A 7 -24.16 -8.92 -17.43
C LYS A 7 -24.20 -7.47 -16.96
N GLU A 8 -24.51 -6.58 -17.87
CA GLU A 8 -24.72 -5.16 -17.63
C GLU A 8 -26.21 -4.87 -17.41
N ASP A 9 -26.59 -3.59 -17.13
CA ASP A 9 -27.95 -3.19 -16.75
C ASP A 9 -29.03 -3.55 -17.80
N HIS A 10 -28.66 -3.61 -19.09
CA HIS A 10 -29.57 -3.95 -20.19
C HIS A 10 -29.24 -5.31 -20.79
N PHE A 11 -28.69 -6.24 -20.00
CA PHE A 11 -28.34 -7.57 -20.48
C PHE A 11 -29.59 -8.35 -20.91
N GLU A 12 -29.60 -8.76 -22.17
CA GLU A 12 -30.56 -9.69 -22.72
C GLU A 12 -29.93 -11.08 -22.81
N GLU A 13 -30.69 -12.11 -22.42
CA GLU A 13 -30.18 -13.49 -22.47
C GLU A 13 -29.97 -13.93 -23.92
N PRO A 14 -28.74 -14.38 -24.27
CA PRO A 14 -28.46 -14.89 -25.60
C PRO A 14 -29.17 -16.24 -25.85
N ASP A 15 -29.34 -16.59 -27.10
CA ASP A 15 -29.95 -17.86 -27.50
C ASP A 15 -29.00 -19.06 -27.36
N ASP A 16 -27.72 -18.82 -27.04
CA ASP A 16 -26.76 -19.90 -26.88
C ASP A 16 -27.18 -20.89 -25.79
N PRO A 17 -27.14 -22.20 -26.08
CA PRO A 17 -27.54 -23.22 -25.09
C PRO A 17 -26.51 -23.38 -23.96
N ILE A 18 -25.24 -23.02 -24.22
CA ILE A 18 -24.15 -23.02 -23.24
C ILE A 18 -23.31 -21.77 -23.47
N TYR A 19 -23.14 -20.97 -22.41
CA TYR A 19 -22.28 -19.77 -22.44
C TYR A 19 -21.75 -19.44 -21.04
N TYR A 20 -20.80 -18.52 -20.96
CA TYR A 20 -20.29 -17.97 -19.72
C TYR A 20 -20.78 -16.54 -19.53
N LEU A 21 -21.07 -16.18 -18.30
CA LEU A 21 -21.60 -14.88 -17.91
C LEU A 21 -20.72 -14.30 -16.83
N VAL A 22 -20.05 -13.19 -17.14
CA VAL A 22 -19.33 -12.36 -16.15
C VAL A 22 -20.34 -11.44 -15.51
N THR A 23 -20.40 -11.45 -14.19
CA THR A 23 -21.35 -10.68 -13.40
C THR A 23 -20.61 -9.98 -12.26
N ARG A 24 -21.30 -9.07 -11.57
CA ARG A 24 -20.81 -8.49 -10.30
C ARG A 24 -20.39 -9.56 -9.27
N ASP A 25 -21.07 -10.70 -9.24
CA ASP A 25 -20.85 -11.74 -8.26
C ASP A 25 -19.82 -12.81 -8.72
N GLY A 26 -19.22 -12.61 -9.88
CA GLY A 26 -18.21 -13.47 -10.47
C GLY A 26 -18.63 -14.13 -11.79
N LEU A 27 -17.92 -15.19 -12.16
CA LEU A 27 -18.12 -15.93 -13.42
C LEU A 27 -19.13 -17.05 -13.22
N PHE A 28 -20.10 -17.12 -14.12
CA PHE A 28 -21.11 -18.20 -14.16
C PHE A 28 -21.07 -18.94 -15.49
N GLN A 29 -21.29 -20.25 -15.44
CA GLN A 29 -21.66 -21.05 -16.61
C GLN A 29 -23.19 -21.13 -16.68
N VAL A 30 -23.74 -20.78 -17.82
CA VAL A 30 -25.17 -20.95 -18.11
C VAL A 30 -25.34 -22.13 -19.05
N LYS A 31 -26.26 -23.01 -18.70
CA LYS A 31 -26.64 -24.15 -19.54
C LYS A 31 -28.17 -24.20 -19.67
N ARG A 32 -28.62 -24.35 -20.89
CA ARG A 32 -30.04 -24.45 -21.21
C ARG A 32 -30.29 -25.65 -22.12
N ASN A 33 -31.27 -26.44 -21.74
CA ASN A 33 -31.76 -27.54 -22.56
C ASN A 33 -33.24 -27.78 -22.19
N PRO A 34 -33.98 -28.70 -22.86
CA PRO A 34 -35.40 -28.96 -22.55
C PRO A 34 -35.68 -29.38 -21.11
N LEU A 35 -34.67 -29.92 -20.37
CA LEU A 35 -34.84 -30.37 -19.01
C LEU A 35 -34.64 -29.26 -17.98
N PHE A 36 -33.68 -28.32 -18.21
CA PHE A 36 -33.34 -27.28 -17.25
C PHE A 36 -32.73 -26.04 -17.91
N HIS A 37 -32.83 -24.94 -17.18
CA HIS A 37 -32.01 -23.74 -17.37
C HIS A 37 -31.28 -23.46 -16.06
N ALA A 38 -29.96 -23.58 -16.07
CA ALA A 38 -29.12 -23.46 -14.88
C ALA A 38 -28.03 -22.41 -15.04
N ARG A 39 -27.75 -21.67 -13.98
CA ARG A 39 -26.60 -20.79 -13.80
C ARG A 39 -25.78 -21.29 -12.64
N THR A 40 -24.57 -21.75 -12.90
CA THR A 40 -23.66 -22.28 -11.88
C THR A 40 -22.40 -21.45 -11.80
N LYS A 41 -22.03 -20.99 -10.60
CA LYS A 41 -20.79 -20.26 -10.38
C LYS A 41 -19.59 -21.13 -10.67
N VAL A 42 -18.63 -20.62 -11.43
CA VAL A 42 -17.39 -21.34 -11.77
C VAL A 42 -16.18 -20.53 -11.29
N ARG A 43 -15.11 -21.21 -10.90
CA ARG A 43 -13.89 -20.58 -10.40
C ARG A 43 -12.93 -20.17 -11.50
N GLY A 44 -13.12 -20.65 -12.72
CA GLY A 44 -12.29 -20.36 -13.87
C GLY A 44 -12.70 -21.16 -15.09
N LEU A 45 -12.00 -20.99 -16.18
CA LEU A 45 -12.24 -21.64 -17.46
C LEU A 45 -11.05 -22.56 -17.75
N SER A 46 -11.27 -23.87 -17.67
CA SER A 46 -10.21 -24.90 -17.71
C SER A 46 -9.39 -24.94 -19.02
N TRP A 47 -9.87 -24.29 -20.06
CA TRP A 47 -9.14 -24.18 -21.36
C TRP A 47 -8.34 -22.89 -21.49
N LEU A 48 -8.37 -21.99 -20.52
CA LEU A 48 -7.51 -20.82 -20.42
C LEU A 48 -6.26 -21.15 -19.60
N MET A 49 -5.21 -20.38 -19.85
CA MET A 49 -4.01 -20.45 -19.03
C MET A 49 -4.31 -19.95 -17.62
N SER A 50 -3.60 -20.47 -16.62
CA SER A 50 -3.64 -19.94 -15.26
C SER A 50 -2.90 -18.62 -15.21
N GLU A 51 -3.38 -17.72 -14.35
CA GLU A 51 -2.73 -16.46 -14.03
C GLU A 51 -2.63 -16.35 -12.51
N HIS A 52 -1.63 -15.63 -12.03
CA HIS A 52 -1.36 -15.41 -10.62
C HIS A 52 -1.40 -13.92 -10.32
N GLU A 53 -1.88 -13.60 -9.13
CA GLU A 53 -1.80 -12.23 -8.64
C GLU A 53 -0.33 -11.87 -8.42
N ALA A 54 0.09 -10.76 -9.01
CA ALA A 54 1.44 -10.23 -8.87
C ALA A 54 1.43 -8.71 -9.02
N ALA A 55 2.34 -8.05 -8.34
CA ALA A 55 2.63 -6.64 -8.53
C ALA A 55 4.15 -6.43 -8.60
N HIS A 56 4.59 -5.56 -9.48
CA HIS A 56 6.00 -5.25 -9.69
C HIS A 56 6.20 -3.75 -9.70
N LEU A 57 7.24 -3.30 -9.01
CA LEU A 57 7.64 -1.90 -9.06
C LEU A 57 8.16 -1.57 -10.46
N GLN A 58 7.56 -0.55 -11.10
CA GLN A 58 7.94 -0.10 -12.45
C GLN A 58 8.94 1.07 -12.43
N LEU A 59 9.17 1.65 -11.25
CA LEU A 59 10.13 2.72 -11.07
C LEU A 59 11.57 2.15 -10.97
N PRO A 60 12.59 2.96 -11.29
CA PRO A 60 13.97 2.57 -11.03
C PRO A 60 14.17 2.20 -9.55
N PRO A 61 15.09 1.30 -9.21
CA PRO A 61 15.42 1.04 -7.82
C PRO A 61 15.81 2.31 -7.06
N LEU A 62 15.43 2.41 -5.79
CA LEU A 62 15.83 3.53 -4.93
C LEU A 62 17.33 3.43 -4.64
N PRO A 63 18.08 4.54 -4.75
CA PRO A 63 19.45 4.58 -4.30
C PRO A 63 19.58 4.14 -2.83
N GLY A 64 20.53 3.26 -2.51
CA GLY A 64 20.78 2.81 -1.14
C GLY A 64 21.05 3.96 -0.15
N ALA A 65 21.59 5.10 -0.64
CA ALA A 65 21.76 6.31 0.15
C ALA A 65 20.45 6.88 0.70
N ILE A 66 19.33 6.73 -0.02
CA ILE A 66 18.00 7.17 0.44
C ILE A 66 17.56 6.36 1.66
N LEU A 67 17.76 5.04 1.65
CA LEU A 67 17.45 4.22 2.81
C LEU A 67 18.30 4.63 4.03
N ALA A 68 19.57 4.91 3.81
CA ALA A 68 20.46 5.39 4.85
C ALA A 68 19.99 6.72 5.47
N GLU A 69 19.49 7.64 4.65
CA GLU A 69 18.89 8.90 5.11
C GLU A 69 17.64 8.65 5.96
N ILE A 70 16.76 7.76 5.51
CA ILE A 70 15.52 7.40 6.22
C ILE A 70 15.85 6.77 7.58
N VAL A 71 16.75 5.79 7.62
CA VAL A 71 17.18 5.12 8.86
C VAL A 71 17.76 6.13 9.83
N THR A 72 18.61 7.04 9.35
CA THR A 72 19.20 8.09 10.19
C THR A 72 18.16 9.01 10.80
N PHE A 73 17.17 9.43 10.00
CA PHE A 73 16.06 10.25 10.49
C PHE A 73 15.23 9.52 11.55
N PHE A 74 14.85 8.26 11.29
CA PHE A 74 14.06 7.49 12.24
C PHE A 74 14.82 7.21 13.54
N ARG A 75 16.13 6.92 13.46
CA ARG A 75 16.99 6.79 14.66
C ARG A 75 17.04 8.09 15.46
N GLU A 76 17.15 9.26 14.82
CA GLU A 76 17.11 10.55 15.52
C GLU A 76 15.77 10.76 16.25
N VAL A 77 14.63 10.48 15.57
CA VAL A 77 13.31 10.58 16.19
C VAL A 77 13.18 9.62 17.37
N PHE A 78 13.58 8.37 17.19
CA PHE A 78 13.51 7.36 18.24
C PHE A 78 14.40 7.71 19.44
N GLN A 79 15.62 8.18 19.20
CA GLN A 79 16.55 8.55 20.30
C GLN A 79 16.02 9.73 21.11
N VAL A 80 15.47 10.75 20.46
CA VAL A 80 15.02 11.99 21.13
C VAL A 80 13.62 11.88 21.71
N HIS A 81 12.70 11.21 20.99
CA HIS A 81 11.28 11.24 21.31
C HIS A 81 10.70 9.88 21.69
N ARG A 82 11.45 8.78 21.53
CA ARG A 82 10.97 7.42 21.73
C ARG A 82 9.69 7.13 20.97
N ALA A 83 9.56 7.66 19.75
CA ALA A 83 8.36 7.69 18.95
C ALA A 83 8.63 7.11 17.56
N GLU A 84 7.57 6.64 16.91
CA GLU A 84 7.54 6.30 15.51
C GLU A 84 7.38 7.57 14.65
N ALA A 85 7.77 7.48 13.38
CA ALA A 85 7.65 8.57 12.43
C ALA A 85 7.40 8.05 11.02
N VAL A 86 6.94 8.94 10.13
CA VAL A 86 6.71 8.64 8.72
C VAL A 86 7.49 9.58 7.81
N VAL A 87 7.87 9.07 6.65
CA VAL A 87 8.44 9.81 5.53
C VAL A 87 7.64 9.49 4.28
N LEU A 88 7.34 10.50 3.48
CA LEU A 88 6.71 10.33 2.17
C LEU A 88 7.79 10.24 1.09
N LEU A 89 7.63 9.28 0.19
CA LEU A 89 8.53 9.08 -0.95
C LEU A 89 7.88 9.63 -2.22
N TYR A 90 8.64 10.45 -2.93
CA TYR A 90 8.25 11.02 -4.22
C TYR A 90 9.26 10.68 -5.30
N PHE A 91 8.80 10.63 -6.55
CA PHE A 91 9.62 10.44 -7.74
C PHE A 91 9.33 11.52 -8.76
N ASN A 92 10.39 12.20 -9.23
CA ASN A 92 10.28 13.15 -10.35
C ASN A 92 10.50 12.40 -11.65
N GLN A 93 9.44 12.28 -12.45
CA GLN A 93 9.47 11.52 -13.71
C GLN A 93 10.36 12.17 -14.79
N GLN A 94 10.54 13.50 -14.76
CA GLN A 94 11.34 14.20 -15.74
C GLN A 94 12.83 14.12 -15.40
N GLU A 95 13.16 14.22 -14.11
CA GLU A 95 14.55 14.20 -13.62
C GLU A 95 15.03 12.78 -13.31
N GLY A 96 14.13 11.80 -13.22
CA GLY A 96 14.46 10.42 -12.89
C GLY A 96 15.02 10.24 -11.47
N ARG A 97 14.60 11.08 -10.52
CA ARG A 97 15.13 11.05 -9.15
C ARG A 97 14.05 10.94 -8.09
N TYR A 98 14.41 10.34 -6.99
CA TYR A 98 13.59 10.28 -5.79
C TYR A 98 13.83 11.48 -4.87
N GLU A 99 12.83 11.79 -4.06
CA GLU A 99 12.90 12.77 -3.00
C GLU A 99 12.11 12.32 -1.78
N LEU A 100 12.68 12.52 -0.61
CA LEU A 100 12.03 12.28 0.67
C LEU A 100 11.39 13.57 1.18
N LYS A 101 10.17 13.45 1.69
CA LYS A 101 9.48 14.55 2.34
C LYS A 101 8.99 14.13 3.71
N ILE A 102 9.40 14.86 4.73
CA ILE A 102 8.86 14.69 6.09
C ILE A 102 7.55 15.48 6.16
N PRO A 103 6.39 14.82 6.28
CA PRO A 103 5.12 15.51 6.43
C PRO A 103 5.02 16.18 7.81
N LYS A 104 4.06 17.08 7.96
CA LYS A 104 3.63 17.47 9.31
C LYS A 104 3.02 16.26 9.97
N GLN A 105 3.54 15.87 11.13
CA GLN A 105 3.13 14.66 11.81
C GLN A 105 3.14 14.82 13.32
N GLN A 106 2.22 14.13 13.96
CA GLN A 106 2.16 13.93 15.39
C GLN A 106 2.70 12.54 15.67
N VAL A 107 3.71 12.44 16.51
CA VAL A 107 4.44 11.19 16.74
C VAL A 107 4.30 10.74 18.18
N ALA A 108 4.19 9.44 18.38
CA ALA A 108 4.09 8.80 19.70
C ALA A 108 4.77 7.41 19.69
N GLY A 109 4.81 6.75 20.83
CA GLY A 109 5.60 5.54 21.05
C GLY A 109 5.28 4.35 20.14
N GLY A 110 4.08 4.25 19.61
CA GLY A 110 3.67 3.14 18.72
C GLY A 110 2.66 3.59 17.66
N HIS A 111 2.64 4.88 17.34
CA HIS A 111 1.73 5.42 16.32
C HIS A 111 2.17 6.81 15.86
N CYS A 112 1.94 7.12 14.59
CA CYS A 112 2.08 8.47 14.06
C CYS A 112 0.86 8.88 13.24
N ARG A 113 0.45 10.15 13.34
CA ARG A 113 -0.58 10.75 12.47
C ARG A 113 0.08 11.81 11.62
N TYR A 114 -0.20 11.84 10.34
CA TYR A 114 0.42 12.74 9.39
C TYR A 114 -0.55 13.24 8.32
N GLU A 115 -0.20 14.35 7.72
CA GLU A 115 -0.98 14.97 6.64
C GLU A 115 -0.26 14.78 5.30
N ILE A 116 -0.97 14.20 4.33
CA ILE A 116 -0.49 14.13 2.95
C ILE A 116 -0.96 15.39 2.23
N GLY A 117 -0.05 16.32 2.00
CA GLY A 117 -0.32 17.50 1.19
C GLY A 117 -0.46 17.19 -0.31
N PRO A 118 -0.83 18.21 -1.11
CA PRO A 118 -0.93 18.00 -2.55
C PRO A 118 0.41 17.61 -3.16
N THR A 119 0.36 16.70 -4.13
CA THR A 119 1.55 16.30 -4.89
C THR A 119 1.96 17.42 -5.84
N PRO A 120 3.23 17.90 -5.80
CA PRO A 120 3.70 18.94 -6.71
C PRO A 120 3.61 18.51 -8.19
N ALA A 121 3.47 19.48 -9.08
CA ALA A 121 3.44 19.18 -10.52
C ALA A 121 4.77 18.54 -10.97
N GLY A 122 4.67 17.49 -11.78
CA GLY A 122 5.82 16.72 -12.27
C GLY A 122 6.36 15.67 -11.30
N TRP A 123 5.75 15.55 -10.11
CA TRP A 123 6.09 14.54 -9.13
C TRP A 123 5.01 13.45 -9.05
N LEU A 124 5.43 12.24 -8.77
CA LEU A 124 4.59 11.12 -8.40
C LEU A 124 4.81 10.84 -6.91
N ARG A 125 3.76 10.77 -6.11
CA ARG A 125 3.87 10.21 -4.77
C ARG A 125 3.98 8.69 -4.92
N VAL A 126 5.10 8.14 -4.47
CA VAL A 126 5.41 6.70 -4.61
C VAL A 126 4.79 5.90 -3.48
N GLY A 127 4.79 6.45 -2.27
CA GLY A 127 4.23 5.80 -1.10
C GLY A 127 4.72 6.39 0.22
N THR A 128 4.64 5.58 1.27
CA THR A 128 4.98 5.95 2.65
C THR A 128 6.01 4.99 3.24
N ILE A 129 6.83 5.53 4.13
CA ILE A 129 7.81 4.76 4.88
C ILE A 129 7.64 5.15 6.34
N HIS A 130 7.38 4.20 7.20
CA HIS A 130 7.25 4.47 8.64
C HIS A 130 8.19 3.59 9.47
N SER A 131 8.36 3.97 10.74
CA SER A 131 9.24 3.25 11.64
C SER A 131 8.46 2.51 12.73
N HIS A 132 8.98 1.37 13.17
CA HIS A 132 8.52 0.59 14.33
C HIS A 132 9.49 0.69 15.52
N ALA A 133 10.18 1.83 15.63
CA ALA A 133 11.08 2.10 16.75
C ALA A 133 12.07 0.92 17.02
N SER A 134 12.05 0.32 18.22
CA SER A 134 12.90 -0.83 18.58
C SER A 134 12.29 -2.19 18.20
N ALA A 135 11.05 -2.26 17.74
CA ALA A 135 10.48 -3.51 17.24
C ALA A 135 11.05 -3.87 15.86
N ASP A 136 11.00 -5.15 15.50
CA ASP A 136 11.33 -5.60 14.15
C ASP A 136 10.40 -4.96 13.10
N ALA A 137 10.88 -4.87 11.88
CA ALA A 137 10.06 -4.42 10.77
C ALA A 137 9.03 -5.48 10.38
N PHE A 138 7.76 -5.09 10.37
CA PHE A 138 6.63 -5.89 9.86
C PHE A 138 5.50 -4.94 9.47
N HIS A 139 4.55 -5.39 8.69
CA HIS A 139 3.31 -4.64 8.46
C HIS A 139 2.28 -5.11 9.49
N SER A 140 1.81 -4.19 10.33
CA SER A 140 0.77 -4.46 11.32
C SER A 140 -0.63 -4.47 10.69
N GLU A 141 -1.63 -4.96 11.42
CA GLU A 141 -3.03 -4.87 10.99
C GLU A 141 -3.49 -3.42 10.83
N LEU A 142 -2.95 -2.51 11.66
CA LEU A 142 -3.23 -1.07 11.56
C LEU A 142 -2.65 -0.47 10.28
N ASP A 143 -1.42 -0.85 9.93
CA ASP A 143 -0.80 -0.43 8.65
C ASP A 143 -1.62 -0.94 7.46
N ASP A 144 -2.12 -2.18 7.53
CA ASP A 144 -2.97 -2.74 6.49
C ASP A 144 -4.33 -2.01 6.35
N GLU A 145 -4.89 -1.49 7.44
CA GLU A 145 -6.10 -0.66 7.40
C GLU A 145 -5.82 0.72 6.83
N ASP A 146 -4.78 1.40 7.28
CA ASP A 146 -4.41 2.75 6.87
C ASP A 146 -3.97 2.80 5.40
N GLU A 147 -3.24 1.78 4.95
CA GLU A 147 -2.70 1.69 3.59
C GLU A 147 -3.66 1.04 2.57
N ARG A 148 -4.77 0.45 3.01
CA ARG A 148 -5.73 -0.26 2.15
C ARG A 148 -6.21 0.53 0.93
N HIS A 149 -6.32 1.84 1.07
CA HIS A 149 -6.82 2.75 0.03
C HIS A 149 -5.72 3.68 -0.51
N ASP A 150 -4.48 3.33 -0.24
CA ASP A 150 -3.30 4.09 -0.67
C ASP A 150 -2.40 3.21 -1.55
N ASP A 151 -2.74 3.13 -2.83
CA ASP A 151 -1.94 2.38 -3.79
C ASP A 151 -0.52 2.96 -3.87
N GLY A 152 0.47 2.12 -3.60
CA GLY A 152 1.86 2.58 -3.60
C GLY A 152 2.85 1.61 -2.98
N LEU A 153 4.08 2.08 -2.88
CA LEU A 153 5.18 1.39 -2.20
C LEU A 153 5.17 1.76 -0.72
N HIS A 154 4.92 0.79 0.14
CA HIS A 154 4.89 0.96 1.58
C HIS A 154 6.03 0.19 2.22
N MET A 155 6.75 0.84 3.12
CA MET A 155 7.90 0.25 3.81
C MET A 155 7.83 0.52 5.31
N THR A 156 8.19 -0.49 6.08
CA THR A 156 8.38 -0.37 7.52
C THR A 156 9.84 -0.60 7.86
N ILE A 157 10.39 0.25 8.71
CA ILE A 157 11.77 0.14 9.21
C ILE A 157 11.72 -0.06 10.72
N GLY A 158 12.30 -1.16 11.18
CA GLY A 158 12.35 -1.53 12.59
C GLY A 158 13.76 -1.67 13.12
N ASN A 159 13.86 -2.10 14.38
CA ASN A 159 15.11 -2.40 15.08
C ASN A 159 16.11 -1.22 15.07
N LEU A 160 15.59 0.00 15.36
CA LEU A 160 16.37 1.24 15.24
C LEU A 160 17.46 1.40 16.30
N ASP A 161 17.44 0.63 17.37
CA ASP A 161 18.48 0.56 18.41
C ASP A 161 19.57 -0.47 18.10
N GLY A 162 19.41 -1.25 17.02
CA GLY A 162 20.34 -2.25 16.54
C GLY A 162 20.64 -2.12 15.03
N GLU A 163 20.76 -3.24 14.37
CA GLU A 163 20.83 -3.34 12.92
C GLU A 163 19.41 -3.16 12.36
N ALA A 164 19.19 -2.09 11.59
CA ALA A 164 17.86 -1.78 11.07
C ALA A 164 17.33 -2.88 10.17
N SER A 165 16.10 -3.32 10.43
CA SER A 165 15.35 -4.25 9.57
C SER A 165 14.41 -3.47 8.67
N VAL A 166 14.13 -4.00 7.46
CA VAL A 166 13.28 -3.37 6.46
C VAL A 166 12.33 -4.39 5.85
N VAL A 167 11.06 -4.05 5.78
CA VAL A 167 10.09 -4.77 4.96
C VAL A 167 9.49 -3.82 3.92
N CYS A 168 9.25 -4.34 2.72
CA CYS A 168 8.75 -3.59 1.59
C CYS A 168 7.53 -4.28 0.99
N SER A 169 6.56 -3.51 0.55
CA SER A 169 5.39 -4.03 -0.16
C SER A 169 4.82 -3.02 -1.15
N LEU A 170 4.18 -3.51 -2.20
CA LEU A 170 3.24 -2.73 -3.00
C LEU A 170 1.83 -3.00 -2.49
N VAL A 171 1.05 -1.96 -2.27
CA VAL A 171 -0.38 -2.06 -2.06
C VAL A 171 -1.08 -1.63 -3.34
N VAL A 172 -1.99 -2.44 -3.82
CA VAL A 172 -2.80 -2.18 -5.02
C VAL A 172 -4.22 -2.69 -4.78
N ASP A 173 -5.22 -1.83 -4.92
CA ASP A 173 -6.63 -2.17 -4.68
C ASP A 173 -6.86 -2.88 -3.32
N GLY A 174 -6.17 -2.43 -2.27
CA GLY A 174 -6.24 -2.98 -0.93
C GLY A 174 -5.58 -4.34 -0.74
N ARG A 175 -4.77 -4.80 -1.69
CA ARG A 175 -3.98 -6.03 -1.61
C ARG A 175 -2.51 -5.71 -1.45
N ARG A 176 -1.87 -6.35 -0.50
CA ARG A 176 -0.45 -6.18 -0.22
C ARG A 176 0.38 -7.28 -0.90
N PHE A 177 1.34 -6.85 -1.72
CA PHE A 177 2.32 -7.70 -2.38
C PHE A 177 3.70 -7.45 -1.77
N THR A 178 4.21 -8.43 -1.05
CA THR A 178 5.54 -8.32 -0.42
C THR A 178 6.63 -8.27 -1.50
N LEU A 179 7.56 -7.32 -1.34
CA LEU A 179 8.75 -7.19 -2.17
C LEU A 179 9.99 -7.49 -1.35
N LYS A 180 11.02 -8.05 -1.98
CA LYS A 180 12.33 -8.15 -1.36
C LYS A 180 12.99 -6.77 -1.36
N PRO A 181 13.75 -6.39 -0.32
CA PRO A 181 14.50 -5.12 -0.34
C PRO A 181 15.40 -4.96 -1.56
N SER A 182 15.98 -6.05 -2.09
CA SER A 182 16.78 -6.05 -3.32
C SER A 182 15.98 -5.77 -4.62
N GLU A 183 14.66 -5.84 -4.57
CA GLU A 183 13.77 -5.45 -5.69
C GLU A 183 13.41 -3.97 -5.62
N VAL A 184 13.63 -3.33 -4.48
CA VAL A 184 13.28 -1.94 -4.20
C VAL A 184 14.51 -1.03 -4.22
N PHE A 185 15.63 -1.49 -3.68
CA PHE A 185 16.85 -0.69 -3.55
C PHE A 185 17.97 -1.20 -4.45
N ASP A 186 18.78 -0.26 -4.98
CA ASP A 186 20.07 -0.59 -5.58
C ASP A 186 21.19 -0.41 -4.54
N GLY A 187 22.19 -1.30 -4.62
CA GLY A 187 23.36 -1.27 -3.76
C GLY A 187 23.18 -1.96 -2.40
N GLU A 188 24.26 -1.96 -1.62
CA GLU A 188 24.25 -2.48 -0.26
C GLU A 188 23.52 -1.51 0.69
N LEU A 189 22.78 -2.05 1.64
CA LEU A 189 22.16 -1.29 2.72
C LEU A 189 23.29 -0.81 3.65
N LEU A 190 23.82 0.38 3.39
CA LEU A 190 24.91 0.94 4.17
C LEU A 190 24.36 1.67 5.40
N ASP A 191 24.92 1.37 6.56
CA ASP A 191 24.75 2.23 7.75
C ASP A 191 25.37 3.59 7.46
N SER A 192 24.56 4.62 7.27
CA SER A 192 25.08 5.97 7.11
C SER A 192 25.08 6.72 8.43
N THR A 193 26.28 7.05 8.88
CA THR A 193 26.48 8.03 9.94
C THR A 193 26.61 9.40 9.31
N GLY A 194 25.67 10.32 9.57
CA GLY A 194 25.92 11.75 9.32
C GLY A 194 24.96 12.53 8.43
N VAL A 195 23.93 11.92 7.86
CA VAL A 195 22.89 12.67 7.11
C VAL A 195 21.90 13.27 8.09
N LYS A 196 21.74 14.61 8.05
CA LYS A 196 20.74 15.32 8.85
C LYS A 196 19.58 15.72 7.98
N LEU A 197 18.41 15.17 8.24
CA LEU A 197 17.17 15.61 7.60
C LEU A 197 16.64 16.91 8.23
N PRO A 198 15.87 17.72 7.49
CA PRO A 198 15.39 19.03 7.98
C PRO A 198 14.55 18.88 9.25
N LYS A 199 14.88 19.66 10.27
CA LYS A 199 14.12 19.75 11.51
C LYS A 199 12.92 20.67 11.32
N GLY A 200 11.77 20.35 11.90
CA GLY A 200 10.65 21.28 12.03
C GLY A 200 9.28 20.74 11.65
N SER A 201 9.16 19.49 11.23
CA SER A 201 7.88 18.89 10.84
C SER A 201 7.27 17.97 11.90
N LEU A 202 7.95 17.76 13.02
CA LEU A 202 7.53 16.85 14.08
C LEU A 202 6.87 17.59 15.24
N GLN A 203 5.69 17.13 15.63
CA GLN A 203 5.04 17.50 16.88
C GLN A 203 4.87 16.21 17.71
N VAL A 204 5.58 16.16 18.85
CA VAL A 204 5.41 15.06 19.80
C VAL A 204 4.11 15.28 20.57
N VAL A 205 3.26 14.27 20.62
CA VAL A 205 2.01 14.27 21.39
C VAL A 205 1.99 13.10 22.36
N ASP A 206 1.38 13.31 23.52
CA ASP A 206 1.14 12.26 24.48
C ASP A 206 -0.17 11.54 24.09
N LEU A 207 -0.09 10.25 23.73
CA LEU A 207 -1.23 9.49 23.20
C LEU A 207 -2.35 9.27 24.22
N GLU A 208 -2.07 9.42 25.52
CA GLU A 208 -3.11 9.31 26.56
C GLU A 208 -4.17 10.41 26.47
N THR A 209 -3.90 11.49 25.73
CA THR A 209 -4.79 12.65 25.60
C THR A 209 -5.52 12.76 24.26
N VAL A 210 -5.27 11.87 23.32
CA VAL A 210 -5.91 11.90 22.00
C VAL A 210 -7.14 10.98 21.99
N PRO A 211 -8.38 11.49 21.87
CA PRO A 211 -9.57 10.66 21.76
C PRO A 211 -9.44 9.74 20.54
N ARG A 212 -9.73 8.45 20.73
CA ARG A 212 -9.91 7.55 19.60
C ARG A 212 -11.18 8.01 18.87
N ASP A 213 -11.10 8.29 17.58
CA ASP A 213 -12.25 8.58 16.70
C ASP A 213 -13.12 7.31 16.51
N SER A 214 -13.61 6.72 17.60
CA SER A 214 -14.60 5.64 17.57
C SER A 214 -16.04 6.14 17.47
N ASP A 215 -16.27 7.47 17.40
CA ASP A 215 -17.61 8.07 17.47
C ASP A 215 -18.01 8.84 16.20
N ALA A 216 -17.41 8.58 15.04
CA ALA A 216 -17.90 9.11 13.77
C ALA A 216 -18.96 8.19 13.13
N GLU A 217 -19.90 7.66 13.93
CA GLU A 217 -21.20 7.18 13.45
C GLU A 217 -22.14 8.37 13.24
N GLY A 218 -22.24 8.81 12.01
CA GLY A 218 -23.16 9.89 11.66
C GLY A 218 -23.15 10.23 10.19
N ARG A 219 -23.29 9.24 9.30
CA ARG A 219 -23.69 9.55 7.92
C ARG A 219 -25.21 9.53 7.82
N PRO A 220 -25.86 10.64 7.44
CA PRO A 220 -27.29 10.62 7.16
C PRO A 220 -27.55 9.80 5.89
N SER A 221 -28.47 8.86 6.01
CA SER A 221 -29.09 8.18 4.87
C SER A 221 -29.72 9.24 3.96
N SER A 222 -29.23 9.37 2.75
CA SER A 222 -29.92 10.11 1.69
C SER A 222 -30.67 9.12 0.82
N VAL A 223 -31.95 9.40 0.73
CA VAL A 223 -33.04 8.85 -0.07
C VAL A 223 -32.65 8.71 -1.55
#